data_e3ac2c7ea52737305cd9afb7935a5f52
#
_entry.id   e3ac2c7ea52737305cd9afb7935a5f52
#
_cell.length_a   1.000
_cell.length_b   1.000
_cell.length_c   1.000
_cell.angle_alpha   90.00
_cell.angle_beta   90.00
_cell.angle_gamma   90.00
#
_symmetry.space_group_name_H-M   'P 1'
#
loop_
_entity.id
_entity.type
_entity.pdbx_description
1 polymer ?
#
loop_
_entity_poly.entity_id
_entity_poly.type
_entity_poly.pdbx_seq_one_letter_code
_entity_poly.pdbx_strand_id
1 'polypeptide(L)'
;MGLDINILSVPRAVTTKPVDAYIGSRYDANPRWKQVLWWRNDWDLHDLLAMLYHKQGGTKENFNNTTVRLYKRDLRLFDASITAPILEHMKQGRVVYAESSF
;
A
#
# COMPACT_ATOMS: atom_id res chain seq x y z
N MET A 1 -7.91 13.69 -14.71
CA MET A 1 -6.77 12.81 -14.44
C MET A 1 -7.22 11.58 -13.68
N GLY A 2 -6.58 10.43 -13.94
CA GLY A 2 -6.98 9.19 -13.33
C GLY A 2 -6.34 8.96 -11.97
N LEU A 3 -6.99 8.11 -11.17
CA LEU A 3 -6.45 7.60 -9.92
C LEU A 3 -5.79 6.25 -10.16
N ASP A 4 -4.55 6.12 -9.72
CA ASP A 4 -3.83 4.85 -9.68
C ASP A 4 -3.63 4.42 -8.23
N ILE A 5 -3.98 3.17 -7.93
CA ILE A 5 -3.75 2.56 -6.62
C ILE A 5 -2.82 1.36 -6.82
N ASN A 6 -1.75 1.30 -6.04
CA ASN A 6 -0.81 0.18 -6.05
C ASN A 6 -0.72 -0.44 -4.66
N ILE A 7 -0.74 -1.76 -4.62
CA ILE A 7 -0.33 -2.50 -3.43
C ILE A 7 1.06 -3.03 -3.73
N LEU A 8 2.02 -2.66 -2.89
CA LEU A 8 3.44 -2.97 -3.07
C LEU A 8 3.97 -3.69 -1.84
N SER A 9 4.93 -4.59 -2.04
CA SER A 9 5.62 -5.24 -0.92
C SER A 9 7.10 -4.96 -0.97
N VAL A 10 7.71 -4.84 0.21
CA VAL A 10 9.13 -4.59 0.36
C VAL A 10 9.72 -5.47 1.46
N PRO A 11 11.03 -5.77 1.41
CA PRO A 11 11.69 -6.40 2.56
C PRO A 11 11.59 -5.51 3.81
N ARG A 12 11.51 -6.12 4.97
CA ARG A 12 11.44 -5.39 6.25
C ARG A 12 12.64 -4.46 6.45
N ALA A 13 13.77 -4.79 5.85
CA ALA A 13 14.98 -3.97 5.93
C ALA A 13 14.82 -2.60 5.24
N VAL A 14 13.86 -2.45 4.32
CA VAL A 14 13.63 -1.17 3.64
C VAL A 14 12.89 -0.21 4.58
N THR A 15 11.76 -0.65 5.12
CA THR A 15 10.96 0.16 6.05
C THR A 15 9.91 -0.70 6.74
N THR A 16 9.53 -0.30 7.93
CA THR A 16 8.38 -0.84 8.66
C THR A 16 7.45 0.27 9.14
N LYS A 17 7.63 1.50 8.64
CA LYS A 17 6.82 2.65 9.05
C LYS A 17 5.34 2.41 8.73
N PRO A 18 4.43 2.89 9.60
CA PRO A 18 2.99 2.72 9.36
C PRO A 18 2.44 3.63 8.26
N VAL A 19 3.01 4.82 8.07
CA VAL A 19 2.59 5.78 7.06
C VAL A 19 3.78 6.54 6.50
N ASP A 20 3.61 7.13 5.33
CA ASP A 20 4.62 8.00 4.70
C ASP A 20 5.98 7.32 4.56
N ALA A 21 5.98 6.01 4.28
CA ALA A 21 7.21 5.26 4.09
C ALA A 21 7.74 5.46 2.66
N TYR A 22 9.04 5.66 2.54
CA TYR A 22 9.71 5.67 1.24
C TYR A 22 10.14 4.24 0.90
N ILE A 23 9.62 3.71 -0.20
CA ILE A 23 9.85 2.31 -0.60
C ILE A 23 10.69 2.16 -1.85
N GLY A 24 11.17 3.26 -2.40
CA GLY A 24 11.98 3.28 -3.62
C GLY A 24 11.31 4.04 -4.74
N SER A 25 12.09 4.31 -5.80
CA SER A 25 11.59 5.00 -6.99
C SER A 25 11.04 4.00 -8.00
N ARG A 26 10.03 4.40 -8.77
CA ARG A 26 9.54 3.64 -9.93
C ARG A 26 10.60 3.45 -10.99
N TYR A 27 11.60 4.32 -11.00
CA TYR A 27 12.65 4.35 -12.02
C TYR A 27 13.92 3.61 -11.58
N ASP A 28 13.91 2.97 -10.42
CA ASP A 28 15.04 2.17 -9.96
C ASP A 28 15.31 1.01 -10.93
N ALA A 29 16.56 0.82 -11.30
CA ALA A 29 16.96 -0.29 -12.16
C ALA A 29 16.74 -1.64 -11.48
N ASN A 30 16.93 -1.71 -10.16
CA ASN A 30 16.75 -2.92 -9.36
C ASN A 30 15.89 -2.61 -8.13
N PRO A 31 14.58 -2.41 -8.30
CA PRO A 31 13.72 -2.04 -7.19
C PRO A 31 13.60 -3.19 -6.19
N ARG A 32 13.58 -2.83 -4.90
CA ARG A 32 13.33 -3.81 -3.83
C ARG A 32 11.83 -4.04 -3.60
N TRP A 33 10.98 -3.14 -4.10
CA TRP A 33 9.54 -3.31 -4.04
C TRP A 33 9.06 -4.25 -5.15
N LYS A 34 7.96 -4.96 -4.85
CA LYS A 34 7.23 -5.78 -5.82
C LYS A 34 5.79 -5.31 -5.87
N GLN A 35 5.23 -5.18 -7.07
CA GLN A 35 3.82 -4.87 -7.24
C GLN A 35 2.99 -6.13 -6.95
N VAL A 36 2.06 -6.01 -5.99
CA VAL A 36 1.16 -7.11 -5.62
C VAL A 36 -0.13 -7.01 -6.41
N LEU A 37 -0.74 -5.82 -6.39
CA LEU A 37 -2.01 -5.52 -7.06
C LEU A 37 -2.00 -4.08 -7.55
N TRP A 38 -2.87 -3.79 -8.53
CA TRP A 38 -3.01 -2.46 -9.09
C TRP A 38 -4.45 -2.24 -9.55
N TRP A 39 -4.98 -1.02 -9.32
CA TRP A 39 -6.28 -0.58 -9.78
C TRP A 39 -6.21 0.81 -10.37
N ARG A 40 -7.14 1.10 -11.26
CA ARG A 40 -7.30 2.43 -11.83
C ARG A 40 -8.72 2.93 -11.57
N ASN A 41 -8.82 4.17 -11.07
CA ASN A 41 -10.09 4.86 -10.84
C ASN A 41 -11.03 4.17 -9.85
N ASP A 42 -10.50 3.40 -8.91
CA ASP A 42 -11.30 2.79 -7.83
C ASP A 42 -11.31 3.73 -6.62
N TRP A 43 -12.20 4.70 -6.66
CA TRP A 43 -12.30 5.72 -5.61
C TRP A 43 -12.83 5.17 -4.28
N ASP A 44 -13.66 4.13 -4.29
CA ASP A 44 -14.12 3.49 -3.05
C ASP A 44 -12.97 2.83 -2.31
N LEU A 45 -12.11 2.14 -3.05
CA LEU A 45 -10.89 1.55 -2.47
C LEU A 45 -9.95 2.65 -1.96
N HIS A 46 -9.79 3.73 -2.72
CA HIS A 46 -8.99 4.88 -2.29
C HIS A 46 -9.49 5.46 -0.96
N ASP A 47 -10.80 5.64 -0.82
CA ASP A 47 -11.39 6.19 0.41
C ASP A 47 -11.11 5.28 1.62
N LEU A 48 -11.19 3.97 1.44
CA LEU A 48 -10.85 3.01 2.48
C LEU A 48 -9.37 3.11 2.89
N LEU A 49 -8.48 3.22 1.92
CA LEU A 49 -7.04 3.36 2.19
C LEU A 49 -6.73 4.71 2.85
N ALA A 50 -7.40 5.79 2.45
CA ALA A 50 -7.25 7.09 3.08
C ALA A 50 -7.69 7.05 4.55
N MET A 51 -8.77 6.34 4.85
CA MET A 51 -9.22 6.12 6.22
C MET A 51 -8.14 5.40 7.04
N LEU A 52 -7.56 4.33 6.49
CA LEU A 52 -6.49 3.59 7.16
C LEU A 52 -5.26 4.46 7.38
N TYR A 53 -4.91 5.29 6.39
CA TYR A 53 -3.79 6.21 6.48
C TYR A 53 -3.95 7.17 7.69
N HIS A 54 -5.09 7.82 7.81
CA HIS A 54 -5.34 8.74 8.91
C HIS A 54 -5.44 8.02 10.25
N LYS A 55 -6.05 6.85 10.27
CA LYS A 55 -6.17 6.02 11.49
C LYS A 55 -4.80 5.62 12.03
N GLN A 56 -3.83 5.41 11.15
CA GLN A 56 -2.47 5.01 11.54
C GLN A 56 -1.55 6.21 11.82
N GLY A 57 -2.07 7.41 11.84
CA GLY A 57 -1.33 8.61 12.21
C GLY A 57 -0.86 9.47 11.04
N GLY A 58 -1.33 9.21 9.83
CA GLY A 58 -1.02 10.05 8.68
C GLY A 58 -1.56 11.47 8.85
N THR A 59 -0.74 12.45 8.52
CA THR A 59 -1.04 13.88 8.75
C THR A 59 -1.31 14.66 7.48
N LYS A 60 -1.01 14.11 6.31
CA LYS A 60 -1.33 14.77 5.04
C LYS A 60 -2.85 14.85 4.87
N GLU A 61 -3.32 15.97 4.35
CA GLU A 61 -4.76 16.19 4.12
C GLU A 61 -5.34 15.13 3.19
N ASN A 62 -4.62 14.83 2.10
CA ASN A 62 -5.04 13.83 1.12
C ASN A 62 -4.08 12.65 1.10
N PHE A 63 -4.63 11.46 0.96
CA PHE A 63 -3.85 10.26 0.71
C PHE A 63 -3.45 10.22 -0.77
N ASN A 64 -2.43 11.01 -1.12
CA ASN A 64 -1.95 11.16 -2.48
C ASN A 64 -0.42 11.20 -2.48
N ASN A 65 0.20 10.39 -3.32
CA ASN A 65 1.66 10.27 -3.43
C ASN A 65 2.33 9.95 -2.10
N THR A 66 1.69 9.13 -1.29
CA THR A 66 2.22 8.65 -0.03
C THR A 66 1.77 7.20 0.19
N THR A 67 2.19 6.60 1.29
CA THR A 67 1.95 5.20 1.56
C THR A 67 1.28 4.99 2.91
N VAL A 68 0.52 3.90 3.01
CA VAL A 68 0.01 3.37 4.27
C VAL A 68 0.34 1.89 4.35
N ARG A 69 0.89 1.45 5.49
CA ARG A 69 1.17 0.03 5.69
C ARG A 69 -0.13 -0.73 5.93
N LEU A 70 -0.25 -1.88 5.27
CA LEU A 70 -1.34 -2.80 5.50
C LEU A 70 -0.86 -3.89 6.46
N TYR A 71 -1.61 -4.06 7.56
CA TYR A 71 -1.36 -5.11 8.55
C TYR A 71 -2.34 -6.25 8.33
N LYS A 72 -2.02 -7.42 8.85
CA LYS A 72 -2.88 -8.58 8.72
C LYS A 72 -4.30 -8.30 9.24
N ARG A 73 -4.43 -7.53 10.32
CA ARG A 73 -5.74 -7.15 10.88
C ARG A 73 -6.59 -6.30 9.93
N ASP A 74 -5.95 -5.55 9.01
CA ASP A 74 -6.66 -4.69 8.07
C ASP A 74 -7.31 -5.48 6.93
N LEU A 75 -6.84 -6.70 6.69
CA LEU A 75 -7.28 -7.50 5.53
C LEU A 75 -8.74 -7.90 5.60
N ARG A 76 -9.35 -7.92 6.80
CA ARG A 76 -10.77 -8.16 6.97
C ARG A 76 -11.66 -7.11 6.29
N LEU A 77 -11.09 -5.95 5.94
CA LEU A 77 -11.80 -4.86 5.27
C LEU A 77 -11.89 -5.06 3.75
N PHE A 78 -11.16 -6.04 3.22
CA PHE A 78 -11.07 -6.29 1.79
C PHE A 78 -11.65 -7.66 1.45
N ASP A 79 -12.06 -7.86 0.20
CA ASP A 79 -12.52 -9.17 -0.24
C ASP A 79 -11.34 -10.13 -0.46
N ALA A 80 -11.67 -11.43 -0.64
CA ALA A 80 -10.67 -12.49 -0.72
C ALA A 80 -9.73 -12.34 -1.93
N SER A 81 -10.20 -11.77 -3.03
CA SER A 81 -9.36 -11.57 -4.21
C SER A 81 -8.22 -10.58 -3.95
N ILE A 82 -8.44 -9.66 -3.02
CA ILE A 82 -7.43 -8.68 -2.61
C ILE A 82 -6.54 -9.27 -1.52
N THR A 83 -7.12 -9.94 -0.53
CA THR A 83 -6.37 -10.41 0.64
C THR A 83 -5.43 -11.57 0.34
N ALA A 84 -5.80 -12.48 -0.56
CA ALA A 84 -5.00 -13.67 -0.85
C ALA A 84 -3.59 -13.35 -1.34
N PRO A 85 -3.39 -12.50 -2.37
CA PRO A 85 -2.03 -12.15 -2.81
C PRO A 85 -1.26 -11.34 -1.76
N ILE A 86 -1.94 -10.50 -0.97
CA ILE A 86 -1.28 -9.74 0.11
C ILE A 86 -0.75 -10.69 1.18
N LEU A 87 -1.57 -11.67 1.62
CA LEU A 87 -1.16 -12.66 2.61
C LEU A 87 0.04 -13.48 2.14
N GLU A 88 0.10 -13.80 0.85
CA GLU A 88 1.23 -14.54 0.30
C GLU A 88 2.55 -13.79 0.49
N HIS A 89 2.56 -12.49 0.24
CA HIS A 89 3.74 -11.66 0.46
C HIS A 89 4.08 -11.54 1.95
N MET A 90 3.07 -11.42 2.81
CA MET A 90 3.28 -11.38 4.26
C MET A 90 3.89 -12.67 4.79
N LYS A 91 3.48 -13.84 4.27
CA LYS A 91 4.06 -15.14 4.62
C LYS A 91 5.54 -15.23 4.26
N GLN A 92 5.98 -14.50 3.24
CA GLN A 92 7.38 -14.41 2.85
C GLN A 92 8.18 -13.46 3.75
N GLY A 93 7.57 -12.89 4.79
CA GLY A 93 8.22 -11.95 5.69
C GLY A 93 8.33 -10.53 5.14
N ARG A 94 7.59 -10.22 4.08
CA ARG A 94 7.62 -8.89 3.47
C ARG A 94 6.57 -7.97 4.12
N VAL A 95 6.83 -6.68 4.03
CA VAL A 95 5.90 -5.64 4.51
C VAL A 95 5.11 -5.11 3.32
N VAL A 96 3.81 -4.95 3.48
CA VAL A 96 2.91 -4.56 2.39
C VAL A 96 2.40 -3.14 2.61
N TYR A 97 2.46 -2.34 1.55
CA TYR A 97 2.02 -0.95 1.53
C TYR A 97 1.01 -0.72 0.42
N ALA A 98 0.10 0.22 0.66
CA ALA A 98 -0.77 0.77 -0.36
C ALA A 98 -0.37 2.21 -0.66
N GLU A 99 -0.46 2.62 -1.92
CA GLU A 99 -0.27 4.00 -2.33
C GLU A 99 -1.34 4.40 -3.33
N SER A 100 -1.70 5.67 -3.32
CA SER A 100 -2.59 6.27 -4.32
C SER A 100 -1.89 7.44 -4.99
N SER A 101 -2.19 7.65 -6.27
CA SER A 101 -1.69 8.77 -7.04
C SER A 101 -2.78 9.30 -7.96
N PHE A 102 -3.11 10.57 -7.82
CA PHE A 102 -4.13 11.21 -8.66
C PHE A 102 -3.86 12.68 -8.90
#